data_249cb442a9d0d81ef9559fd8ca0092d3
#
_entry.id   249cb442a9d0d81ef9559fd8ca0092d3
#
_cell.length_a   1.000
_cell.length_b   1.000
_cell.length_c   1.000
_cell.angle_alpha   90.00
_cell.angle_beta   90.00
_cell.angle_gamma   90.00
#
_symmetry.space_group_name_H-M   'P 1'
#
loop_
_entity.id
_entity.type
_entity.pdbx_description
1 polymer ?
#
loop_
_entity_poly.entity_id
_entity_poly.type
_entity_poly.pdbx_seq_one_letter_code
_entity_poly.pdbx_strand_id
1 'polypeptide(L)'
;MTDPHNVTAAMPAVKRSVPARLSRRGRAKATHWRIVKAAYTLFCARGYAGTTMAQIAEAAGVAVQTVYFAFHTKSTLLSRAYDFAVMGEDEPLSPDKQPWFGAMTAEQDVEKALRHLVTGVGEITRRVTPLYLVARVAADGDPDAARVMAFHERWAADGYRQMLELLRAKAGLRPGLSLERATDLLLLFVGADVYHVLVRGDGWSHEEWTDWAVSTAAEQIFGRYRGGPGVPVRGGRFSPASRRRDHDATQAGHRHKG
;
A
#
# COMPACT_ATOMS: atom_id res chain seq x y z
N MET A 1 58.56 12.34 -53.90
CA MET A 1 57.59 11.24 -53.59
C MET A 1 57.50 11.19 -52.09
N THR A 2 56.46 11.81 -51.57
CA THR A 2 56.20 12.13 -50.18
C THR A 2 55.18 11.11 -49.66
N ASP A 3 55.53 10.50 -48.57
CA ASP A 3 54.64 9.56 -47.86
C ASP A 3 53.77 10.34 -46.85
N PRO A 4 52.44 10.19 -46.84
CA PRO A 4 51.61 10.88 -45.92
C PRO A 4 51.12 9.98 -44.74
N HIS A 5 51.43 10.46 -43.52
CA HIS A 5 50.60 10.52 -42.33
C HIS A 5 50.02 9.27 -41.74
N ASN A 6 50.63 8.84 -40.65
CA ASN A 6 50.01 8.11 -39.58
C ASN A 6 49.58 9.11 -38.49
N VAL A 7 48.28 9.40 -38.41
CA VAL A 7 47.66 10.17 -37.32
C VAL A 7 46.89 9.21 -36.43
N THR A 8 47.56 8.68 -35.42
CA THR A 8 46.92 7.94 -34.35
C THR A 8 46.22 8.94 -33.41
N ALA A 9 44.90 9.12 -33.57
CA ALA A 9 44.11 9.90 -32.66
C ALA A 9 43.93 9.13 -31.34
N ALA A 10 44.54 9.64 -30.27
CA ALA A 10 44.36 9.13 -28.93
C ALA A 10 42.93 9.44 -28.45
N MET A 11 42.12 8.41 -28.16
CA MET A 11 40.79 8.56 -27.54
C MET A 11 40.94 9.11 -26.12
N PRO A 12 40.13 10.10 -25.72
CA PRO A 12 40.19 10.63 -24.35
C PRO A 12 39.71 9.56 -23.36
N ALA A 13 40.52 9.31 -22.33
CA ALA A 13 40.19 8.40 -21.24
C ALA A 13 38.93 8.88 -20.52
N VAL A 14 37.84 8.06 -20.55
CA VAL A 14 36.63 8.26 -19.78
C VAL A 14 37.00 8.13 -18.29
N LYS A 15 37.05 9.27 -17.58
CA LYS A 15 37.19 9.32 -16.13
C LYS A 15 35.98 8.61 -15.53
N ARG A 16 36.16 7.38 -15.06
CA ARG A 16 35.17 6.71 -14.18
C ARG A 16 35.03 7.56 -12.92
N SER A 17 33.88 8.23 -12.78
CA SER A 17 33.55 8.95 -11.58
C SER A 17 33.41 7.92 -10.46
N VAL A 18 34.32 7.94 -9.48
CA VAL A 18 34.21 7.20 -8.24
C VAL A 18 32.95 7.73 -7.52
N PRO A 19 31.98 6.87 -7.13
CA PRO A 19 30.77 7.34 -6.45
C PRO A 19 31.19 8.06 -5.16
N ALA A 20 30.69 9.29 -5.01
CA ALA A 20 31.00 10.14 -3.85
C ALA A 20 30.66 9.38 -2.56
N ARG A 21 31.62 9.22 -1.63
CA ARG A 21 31.39 8.59 -0.33
C ARG A 21 30.30 9.38 0.39
N LEU A 22 29.17 8.73 0.68
CA LEU A 22 28.09 9.33 1.50
C LEU A 22 28.66 9.91 2.79
N SER A 23 28.20 11.10 3.16
CA SER A 23 28.50 11.71 4.45
C SER A 23 28.07 10.77 5.61
N ARG A 24 28.58 10.99 6.82
CA ARG A 24 28.15 10.24 8.03
C ARG A 24 26.62 10.26 8.18
N ARG A 25 25.99 11.42 7.95
CA ARG A 25 24.53 11.60 7.99
C ARG A 25 23.83 10.83 6.87
N GLY A 26 24.40 10.81 5.65
CA GLY A 26 23.88 10.03 4.52
C GLY A 26 23.92 8.52 4.78
N ARG A 27 25.00 8.00 5.39
CA ARG A 27 25.10 6.59 5.76
C ARG A 27 24.09 6.21 6.85
N ALA A 28 23.89 7.07 7.84
CA ALA A 28 22.90 6.85 8.90
C ALA A 28 21.48 6.81 8.33
N LYS A 29 21.12 7.73 7.41
CA LYS A 29 19.84 7.73 6.70
C LYS A 29 19.66 6.46 5.86
N ALA A 30 20.67 6.06 5.11
CA ALA A 30 20.61 4.82 4.30
C ALA A 30 20.44 3.58 5.18
N THR A 31 21.13 3.50 6.33
CA THR A 31 20.96 2.41 7.29
C THR A 31 19.56 2.37 7.89
N HIS A 32 19.02 3.54 8.28
CA HIS A 32 17.65 3.67 8.79
C HIS A 32 16.64 3.10 7.79
N TRP A 33 16.72 3.50 6.52
CA TRP A 33 15.80 3.00 5.48
C TRP A 33 15.97 1.51 5.19
N ARG A 34 17.20 0.96 5.23
CA ARG A 34 17.40 -0.50 5.10
C ARG A 34 16.68 -1.28 6.20
N ILE A 35 16.75 -0.79 7.45
CA ILE A 35 16.06 -1.42 8.59
C ILE A 35 14.55 -1.36 8.40
N VAL A 36 14.00 -0.20 8.03
CA VAL A 36 12.57 -0.01 7.79
C VAL A 36 12.06 -0.91 6.66
N LYS A 37 12.80 -0.98 5.54
CA LYS A 37 12.46 -1.87 4.41
C LYS A 37 12.48 -3.35 4.80
N ALA A 38 13.50 -3.77 5.57
CA ALA A 38 13.59 -5.13 6.09
C ALA A 38 12.40 -5.44 7.03
N ALA A 39 12.04 -4.50 7.91
CA ALA A 39 10.88 -4.64 8.79
C ALA A 39 9.58 -4.77 8.00
N TYR A 40 9.32 -3.90 7.02
CA TYR A 40 8.17 -3.99 6.13
C TYR A 40 8.07 -5.38 5.47
N THR A 41 9.16 -5.82 4.84
CA THR A 41 9.21 -7.12 4.16
C THR A 41 8.92 -8.29 5.10
N LEU A 42 9.54 -8.29 6.28
CA LEU A 42 9.35 -9.36 7.25
C LEU A 42 7.96 -9.34 7.89
N PHE A 43 7.41 -8.16 8.22
CA PHE A 43 6.05 -8.05 8.73
C PHE A 43 5.03 -8.57 7.71
N CYS A 44 5.15 -8.19 6.45
CA CYS A 44 4.25 -8.67 5.40
C CYS A 44 4.37 -10.19 5.15
N ALA A 45 5.58 -10.76 5.29
CA ALA A 45 5.83 -12.18 5.02
C ALA A 45 5.52 -13.12 6.20
N ARG A 46 5.76 -12.67 7.45
CA ARG A 46 5.72 -13.51 8.67
C ARG A 46 4.74 -13.03 9.72
N GLY A 47 4.06 -11.92 9.48
CA GLY A 47 3.21 -11.24 10.46
C GLY A 47 4.01 -10.49 11.53
N TYR A 48 3.31 -9.67 12.29
CA TYR A 48 3.92 -8.88 13.38
C TYR A 48 4.46 -9.77 14.50
N ALA A 49 3.66 -10.73 15.00
CA ALA A 49 4.06 -11.64 16.07
C ALA A 49 5.25 -12.53 15.66
N GLY A 50 5.27 -13.03 14.43
CA GLY A 50 6.31 -13.90 13.88
C GLY A 50 7.62 -13.20 13.52
N THR A 51 7.73 -11.89 13.72
CA THR A 51 8.91 -11.08 13.39
C THR A 51 9.58 -10.52 14.63
N THR A 52 10.90 -10.71 14.77
CA THR A 52 11.71 -10.20 15.87
C THR A 52 12.66 -9.09 15.44
N MET A 53 13.09 -8.25 16.38
CA MET A 53 14.11 -7.21 16.15
C MET A 53 15.44 -7.80 15.65
N ALA A 54 15.80 -9.00 16.10
CA ALA A 54 17.02 -9.71 15.66
C ALA A 54 16.92 -10.13 14.19
N GLN A 55 15.80 -10.68 13.76
CA GLN A 55 15.57 -11.05 12.34
C GLN A 55 15.58 -9.83 11.43
N ILE A 56 15.02 -8.69 11.89
CA ILE A 56 15.07 -7.44 11.14
C ILE A 56 16.51 -6.93 11.02
N ALA A 57 17.30 -7.00 12.09
CA ALA A 57 18.71 -6.63 12.08
C ALA A 57 19.53 -7.48 11.10
N GLU A 58 19.34 -8.78 11.12
CA GLU A 58 19.95 -9.75 10.20
C GLU A 58 19.61 -9.41 8.74
N ALA A 59 18.31 -9.26 8.43
CA ALA A 59 17.83 -8.91 7.09
C ALA A 59 18.34 -7.54 6.59
N ALA A 60 18.53 -6.58 7.51
CA ALA A 60 19.10 -5.27 7.21
C ALA A 60 20.62 -5.24 7.13
N GLY A 61 21.32 -6.35 7.52
CA GLY A 61 22.78 -6.40 7.57
C GLY A 61 23.38 -5.43 8.59
N VAL A 62 22.79 -5.37 9.80
CA VAL A 62 23.26 -4.52 10.92
C VAL A 62 23.26 -5.29 12.24
N ALA A 63 23.99 -4.77 13.24
CA ALA A 63 23.91 -5.31 14.60
C ALA A 63 22.52 -5.05 15.21
N VAL A 64 22.02 -5.99 16.03
CA VAL A 64 20.72 -5.87 16.67
C VAL A 64 20.62 -4.63 17.57
N GLN A 65 21.72 -4.25 18.23
CA GLN A 65 21.81 -3.04 19.02
C GLN A 65 21.55 -1.76 18.19
N THR A 66 21.95 -1.76 16.90
CA THR A 66 21.68 -0.65 15.99
C THR A 66 20.18 -0.47 15.76
N VAL A 67 19.43 -1.57 15.66
CA VAL A 67 17.98 -1.53 15.50
C VAL A 67 17.31 -1.00 16.77
N TYR A 68 17.68 -1.53 17.94
CA TYR A 68 17.15 -1.05 19.22
C TYR A 68 17.49 0.41 19.48
N PHE A 69 18.70 0.84 19.15
CA PHE A 69 19.10 2.24 19.31
C PHE A 69 18.27 3.19 18.43
N ALA A 70 17.97 2.78 17.20
CA ALA A 70 17.26 3.62 16.22
C ALA A 70 15.74 3.64 16.43
N PHE A 71 15.14 2.53 16.89
CA PHE A 71 13.69 2.36 16.89
C PHE A 71 13.09 1.99 18.24
N HIS A 72 13.87 1.60 19.21
CA HIS A 72 13.49 1.22 20.58
C HIS A 72 12.53 0.04 20.66
N THR A 73 11.40 0.07 19.96
CA THR A 73 10.35 -0.98 20.00
C THR A 73 9.98 -1.50 18.62
N LYS A 74 9.39 -2.70 18.59
CA LYS A 74 8.85 -3.29 17.36
C LYS A 74 7.65 -2.50 16.82
N SER A 75 6.83 -1.92 17.70
CA SER A 75 5.71 -1.07 17.31
C SER A 75 6.16 0.24 16.65
N THR A 76 7.27 0.85 17.11
CA THR A 76 7.88 1.99 16.41
C THR A 76 8.33 1.59 15.01
N LEU A 77 8.93 0.41 14.83
CA LEU A 77 9.27 -0.11 13.49
C LEU A 77 8.04 -0.36 12.63
N LEU A 78 6.94 -0.85 13.20
CA LEU A 78 5.67 -1.01 12.49
C LEU A 78 5.18 0.34 11.96
N SER A 79 5.17 1.39 12.80
CA SER A 79 4.78 2.74 12.37
C SER A 79 5.68 3.25 11.23
N ARG A 80 7.01 3.06 11.33
CA ARG A 80 7.94 3.46 10.26
C ARG A 80 7.78 2.64 8.97
N ALA A 81 7.38 1.38 9.09
CA ALA A 81 7.04 0.55 7.93
C ALA A 81 5.76 1.05 7.22
N TYR A 82 4.79 1.59 7.98
CA TYR A 82 3.65 2.30 7.40
C TYR A 82 4.07 3.56 6.64
N ASP A 83 4.87 4.43 7.29
CA ASP A 83 5.41 5.64 6.64
C ASP A 83 6.11 5.28 5.31
N PHE A 84 6.92 4.21 5.33
CA PHE A 84 7.61 3.70 4.14
C PHE A 84 6.64 3.22 3.05
N ALA A 85 5.59 2.46 3.41
CA ALA A 85 4.59 2.00 2.46
C ALA A 85 3.80 3.16 1.83
N VAL A 86 3.51 4.20 2.60
CA VAL A 86 2.80 5.40 2.12
C VAL A 86 3.70 6.25 1.21
N MET A 87 4.92 6.55 1.64
CA MET A 87 5.82 7.46 0.91
C MET A 87 6.49 6.82 -0.32
N GLY A 88 6.66 5.48 -0.32
CA GLY A 88 7.36 4.75 -1.39
C GLY A 88 8.87 4.63 -1.17
N GLU A 89 9.51 3.85 -2.06
CA GLU A 89 10.93 3.47 -1.92
C GLU A 89 11.93 4.50 -2.48
N ASP A 90 11.63 5.04 -3.66
CA ASP A 90 12.63 5.75 -4.47
C ASP A 90 12.79 7.22 -4.06
N GLU A 91 11.69 7.91 -3.80
CA GLU A 91 11.67 9.27 -3.26
C GLU A 91 10.59 9.34 -2.19
N PRO A 92 10.92 9.31 -0.89
CA PRO A 92 9.94 9.34 0.19
C PRO A 92 9.29 10.73 0.28
N LEU A 93 8.31 10.96 -0.58
CA LEU A 93 7.49 12.17 -0.61
C LEU A 93 6.16 11.89 0.09
N SER A 94 5.76 12.82 0.96
CA SER A 94 4.39 12.82 1.50
C SER A 94 3.36 12.93 0.36
N PRO A 95 2.15 12.37 0.52
CA PRO A 95 1.13 12.35 -0.54
C PRO A 95 0.86 13.70 -1.18
N ASP A 96 0.85 14.78 -0.38
CA ASP A 96 0.65 16.16 -0.83
C ASP A 96 1.77 16.73 -1.72
N LYS A 97 2.94 16.09 -1.73
CA LYS A 97 4.10 16.45 -2.57
C LYS A 97 4.28 15.55 -3.78
N GLN A 98 3.45 14.53 -3.92
CA GLN A 98 3.53 13.64 -5.07
C GLN A 98 2.89 14.27 -6.32
N PRO A 99 3.36 13.93 -7.54
CA PRO A 99 2.87 14.54 -8.79
C PRO A 99 1.35 14.43 -8.99
N TRP A 100 0.74 13.32 -8.59
CA TRP A 100 -0.70 13.10 -8.72
C TRP A 100 -1.54 14.09 -7.89
N PHE A 101 -1.04 14.55 -6.72
CA PHE A 101 -1.72 15.53 -5.89
C PHE A 101 -1.76 16.90 -6.59
N GLY A 102 -0.64 17.31 -7.19
CA GLY A 102 -0.57 18.51 -8.02
C GLY A 102 -1.52 18.44 -9.22
N ALA A 103 -1.55 17.28 -9.92
CA ALA A 103 -2.47 17.07 -11.04
C ALA A 103 -3.95 17.10 -10.59
N MET A 104 -4.31 16.46 -9.47
CA MET A 104 -5.65 16.52 -8.88
C MET A 104 -6.07 17.97 -8.55
N THR A 105 -5.18 18.75 -7.98
CA THR A 105 -5.50 20.13 -7.57
C THR A 105 -5.65 21.07 -8.75
N ALA A 106 -4.86 20.93 -9.80
CA ALA A 106 -4.88 21.74 -11.01
C ALA A 106 -6.07 21.44 -11.93
N GLU A 107 -6.54 20.18 -11.97
CA GLU A 107 -7.65 19.75 -12.82
C GLU A 107 -8.98 20.40 -12.39
N GLN A 108 -9.75 20.96 -13.33
CA GLN A 108 -11.04 21.61 -13.05
C GLN A 108 -12.22 20.63 -13.12
N ASP A 109 -12.13 19.63 -13.98
CA ASP A 109 -13.14 18.57 -14.07
C ASP A 109 -13.01 17.62 -12.88
N VAL A 110 -14.08 17.50 -12.08
CA VAL A 110 -14.04 16.72 -10.84
C VAL A 110 -13.83 15.22 -11.08
N GLU A 111 -14.30 14.66 -12.20
CA GLU A 111 -14.09 13.22 -12.50
C GLU A 111 -12.63 12.95 -12.86
N LYS A 112 -12.01 13.84 -13.62
CA LYS A 112 -10.58 13.75 -13.94
C LYS A 112 -9.73 13.99 -12.70
N ALA A 113 -10.08 14.99 -11.88
CA ALA A 113 -9.41 15.24 -10.60
C ALA A 113 -9.53 14.03 -9.67
N LEU A 114 -10.73 13.42 -9.59
CA LEU A 114 -10.95 12.19 -8.83
C LEU A 114 -10.12 11.02 -9.37
N ARG A 115 -9.97 10.90 -10.69
CA ARG A 115 -9.10 9.89 -11.30
C ARG A 115 -7.64 10.08 -10.90
N HIS A 116 -7.12 11.30 -10.90
CA HIS A 116 -5.77 11.58 -10.40
C HIS A 116 -5.61 11.15 -8.93
N LEU A 117 -6.59 11.47 -8.09
CA LEU A 117 -6.61 11.07 -6.69
C LEU A 117 -6.61 9.55 -6.55
N VAL A 118 -7.58 8.86 -7.17
CA VAL A 118 -7.74 7.40 -7.00
C VAL A 118 -6.53 6.63 -7.56
N THR A 119 -5.95 7.08 -8.69
CA THR A 119 -4.73 6.48 -9.24
C THR A 119 -3.56 6.63 -8.27
N GLY A 120 -3.34 7.85 -7.75
CA GLY A 120 -2.22 8.09 -6.83
C GLY A 120 -2.37 7.38 -5.49
N VAL A 121 -3.56 7.48 -4.90
CA VAL A 121 -3.91 6.78 -3.66
C VAL A 121 -3.91 5.27 -3.86
N GLY A 122 -4.34 4.77 -5.02
CA GLY A 122 -4.34 3.35 -5.36
C GLY A 122 -2.95 2.73 -5.28
N GLU A 123 -1.93 3.44 -5.76
CA GLU A 123 -0.55 3.00 -5.61
C GLU A 123 -0.10 2.93 -4.14
N ILE A 124 -0.55 3.87 -3.31
CA ILE A 124 -0.33 3.82 -1.86
C ILE A 124 -1.06 2.63 -1.25
N THR A 125 -2.35 2.46 -1.56
CA THR A 125 -3.18 1.35 -1.07
C THR A 125 -2.59 0.00 -1.42
N ARG A 126 -2.08 -0.16 -2.65
CA ARG A 126 -1.41 -1.39 -3.09
C ARG A 126 -0.21 -1.76 -2.22
N ARG A 127 0.60 -0.77 -1.81
CA ARG A 127 1.77 -0.96 -0.93
C ARG A 127 1.38 -1.13 0.54
N VAL A 128 0.36 -0.40 1.00
CA VAL A 128 -0.08 -0.40 2.40
C VAL A 128 -0.88 -1.66 2.75
N THR A 129 -1.71 -2.18 1.84
CA THR A 129 -2.64 -3.27 2.11
C THR A 129 -2.00 -4.49 2.80
N PRO A 130 -0.86 -5.06 2.37
CA PRO A 130 -0.26 -6.20 3.05
C PRO A 130 0.09 -5.91 4.52
N LEU A 131 0.64 -4.72 4.79
CA LEU A 131 1.02 -4.31 6.13
C LEU A 131 -0.19 -3.97 7.01
N TYR A 132 -1.23 -3.35 6.42
CA TYR A 132 -2.50 -3.05 7.09
C TYR A 132 -3.14 -4.32 7.65
N LEU A 133 -3.22 -5.39 6.87
CA LEU A 133 -3.78 -6.67 7.31
C LEU A 133 -3.00 -7.28 8.48
N VAL A 134 -1.68 -7.21 8.42
CA VAL A 134 -0.79 -7.66 9.50
C VAL A 134 -0.99 -6.84 10.77
N ALA A 135 -1.08 -5.52 10.64
CA ALA A 135 -1.25 -4.62 11.78
C ALA A 135 -2.63 -4.75 12.42
N ARG A 136 -3.67 -4.99 11.64
CA ARG A 136 -5.03 -5.26 12.14
C ARG A 136 -5.06 -6.50 13.02
N VAL A 137 -4.47 -7.60 12.57
CA VAL A 137 -4.35 -8.82 13.39
C VAL A 137 -3.49 -8.58 14.63
N ALA A 138 -2.41 -7.80 14.51
CA ALA A 138 -1.55 -7.48 15.65
C ALA A 138 -2.28 -6.62 16.69
N ALA A 139 -3.14 -5.70 16.26
CA ALA A 139 -3.89 -4.80 17.13
C ALA A 139 -4.86 -5.54 18.09
N ASP A 140 -5.33 -6.73 17.72
CA ASP A 140 -6.20 -7.53 18.56
C ASP A 140 -5.48 -8.05 19.83
N GLY A 141 -4.16 -8.22 19.79
CA GLY A 141 -3.38 -8.79 20.89
C GLY A 141 -2.25 -7.89 21.43
N ASP A 142 -1.94 -6.78 20.79
CA ASP A 142 -0.85 -5.89 21.17
C ASP A 142 -1.34 -4.43 21.21
N PRO A 143 -1.48 -3.82 22.42
CA PRO A 143 -1.95 -2.45 22.57
C PRO A 143 -1.06 -1.40 21.89
N ASP A 144 0.24 -1.68 21.71
CA ASP A 144 1.14 -0.76 21.00
C ASP A 144 0.89 -0.81 19.49
N ALA A 145 0.66 -2.00 18.93
CA ALA A 145 0.24 -2.16 17.55
C ALA A 145 -1.13 -1.51 17.30
N ALA A 146 -2.08 -1.65 18.22
CA ALA A 146 -3.39 -1.00 18.15
C ALA A 146 -3.24 0.54 18.10
N ARG A 147 -2.36 1.13 18.92
CA ARG A 147 -2.10 2.57 18.89
C ARG A 147 -1.49 3.03 17.56
N VAL A 148 -0.56 2.26 17.00
CA VAL A 148 0.02 2.52 15.67
C VAL A 148 -1.06 2.51 14.60
N MET A 149 -1.91 1.49 14.59
CA MET A 149 -2.99 1.37 13.61
C MET A 149 -3.98 2.53 13.71
N ALA A 150 -4.47 2.83 14.90
CA ALA A 150 -5.39 3.95 15.14
C ALA A 150 -4.80 5.32 14.76
N PHE A 151 -3.48 5.50 14.91
CA PHE A 151 -2.79 6.71 14.46
C PHE A 151 -2.83 6.83 12.94
N HIS A 152 -2.46 5.77 12.20
CA HIS A 152 -2.40 5.79 10.74
C HIS A 152 -3.80 5.88 10.10
N GLU A 153 -4.82 5.26 10.71
CA GLU A 153 -6.21 5.38 10.26
C GLU A 153 -6.73 6.82 10.39
N ARG A 154 -6.49 7.48 11.53
CA ARG A 154 -6.87 8.89 11.71
C ARG A 154 -6.12 9.79 10.73
N TRP A 155 -4.81 9.58 10.58
CA TRP A 155 -4.00 10.36 9.65
C TRP A 155 -4.48 10.22 8.20
N ALA A 156 -4.85 9.00 7.78
CA ALA A 156 -5.45 8.76 6.47
C ALA A 156 -6.81 9.47 6.33
N ALA A 157 -7.69 9.36 7.33
CA ALA A 157 -9.01 10.01 7.32
C ALA A 157 -8.89 11.53 7.18
N ASP A 158 -7.96 12.16 7.92
CA ASP A 158 -7.69 13.59 7.82
C ASP A 158 -7.19 13.98 6.41
N GLY A 159 -6.29 13.18 5.83
CA GLY A 159 -5.79 13.38 4.47
C GLY A 159 -6.90 13.28 3.42
N TYR A 160 -7.74 12.25 3.49
CA TYR A 160 -8.89 12.10 2.58
C TYR A 160 -9.91 13.21 2.71
N ARG A 161 -10.18 13.67 3.94
CA ARG A 161 -11.04 14.80 4.19
C ARG A 161 -10.52 16.08 3.51
N GLN A 162 -9.23 16.37 3.64
CA GLN A 162 -8.59 17.52 2.98
C GLN A 162 -8.69 17.41 1.44
N MET A 163 -8.47 16.25 0.87
CA MET A 163 -8.60 16.02 -0.57
C MET A 163 -10.05 16.22 -1.04
N LEU A 164 -11.03 15.72 -0.29
CA LEU A 164 -12.45 15.94 -0.59
C LEU A 164 -12.86 17.40 -0.46
N GLU A 165 -12.29 18.18 0.48
CA GLU A 165 -12.50 19.63 0.53
C GLU A 165 -12.09 20.31 -0.79
N LEU A 166 -10.94 19.91 -1.35
CA LEU A 166 -10.48 20.44 -2.64
C LEU A 166 -11.38 20.01 -3.80
N LEU A 167 -11.85 18.77 -3.80
CA LEU A 167 -12.71 18.25 -4.86
C LEU A 167 -14.13 18.85 -4.80
N ARG A 168 -14.72 19.01 -3.61
CA ARG A 168 -16.07 19.61 -3.47
C ARG A 168 -16.12 21.06 -3.91
N ALA A 169 -15.02 21.79 -3.84
CA ALA A 169 -14.93 23.15 -4.34
C ALA A 169 -15.08 23.21 -5.88
N LYS A 170 -14.81 22.10 -6.59
CA LYS A 170 -14.91 22.01 -8.05
C LYS A 170 -16.34 21.68 -8.53
N ALA A 171 -17.10 20.85 -7.79
CA ALA A 171 -18.40 20.36 -8.28
C ALA A 171 -19.51 20.28 -7.22
N GLY A 172 -19.21 20.57 -5.95
CA GLY A 172 -20.13 20.30 -4.85
C GLY A 172 -20.29 18.79 -4.58
N LEU A 173 -20.80 18.46 -3.41
CA LEU A 173 -21.19 17.08 -3.07
C LEU A 173 -22.62 16.81 -3.53
N ARG A 174 -22.96 15.53 -3.67
CA ARG A 174 -24.34 15.08 -3.91
C ARG A 174 -25.28 15.69 -2.86
N PRO A 175 -26.49 16.16 -3.26
CA PRO A 175 -27.45 16.71 -2.31
C PRO A 175 -27.71 15.79 -1.12
N GLY A 176 -27.66 16.34 0.09
CA GLY A 176 -27.87 15.61 1.34
C GLY A 176 -26.65 14.83 1.86
N LEU A 177 -25.53 14.80 1.15
CA LEU A 177 -24.31 14.16 1.62
C LEU A 177 -23.42 15.17 2.36
N SER A 178 -23.11 14.90 3.64
CA SER A 178 -22.14 15.70 4.38
C SER A 178 -20.70 15.35 3.97
N LEU A 179 -19.75 16.27 4.21
CA LEU A 179 -18.34 16.02 3.95
C LEU A 179 -17.81 14.82 4.76
N GLU A 180 -18.26 14.67 5.98
CA GLU A 180 -17.90 13.56 6.85
C GLU A 180 -18.31 12.21 6.23
N ARG A 181 -19.58 12.09 5.81
CA ARG A 181 -20.07 10.89 5.13
C ARG A 181 -19.39 10.65 3.77
N ALA A 182 -19.07 11.71 3.04
CA ALA A 182 -18.30 11.59 1.81
C ALA A 182 -16.89 11.06 2.06
N THR A 183 -16.27 11.47 3.18
CA THR A 183 -14.96 10.95 3.62
C THR A 183 -15.03 9.46 3.95
N ASP A 184 -16.06 9.03 4.71
CA ASP A 184 -16.29 7.62 5.04
C ASP A 184 -16.44 6.77 3.76
N LEU A 185 -17.22 7.27 2.78
CA LEU A 185 -17.40 6.58 1.50
C LEU A 185 -16.10 6.49 0.70
N LEU A 186 -15.34 7.58 0.62
CA LEU A 186 -14.07 7.56 -0.10
C LEU A 186 -13.09 6.58 0.55
N LEU A 187 -12.95 6.63 1.89
CA LEU A 187 -12.14 5.68 2.65
C LEU A 187 -12.53 4.23 2.39
N LEU A 188 -13.83 3.95 2.30
CA LEU A 188 -14.31 2.60 1.98
C LEU A 188 -13.90 2.18 0.57
N PHE A 189 -14.11 3.04 -0.45
CA PHE A 189 -13.87 2.66 -1.85
C PHE A 189 -12.38 2.50 -2.17
N VAL A 190 -11.52 3.34 -1.60
CA VAL A 190 -10.07 3.32 -1.86
C VAL A 190 -9.26 2.64 -0.76
N GLY A 191 -9.91 2.13 0.29
CA GLY A 191 -9.27 1.53 1.47
C GLY A 191 -8.69 0.14 1.22
N ALA A 192 -7.81 -0.25 2.13
CA ALA A 192 -7.09 -1.53 2.08
C ALA A 192 -8.00 -2.75 2.14
N ASP A 193 -9.13 -2.70 2.86
CA ASP A 193 -10.08 -3.82 2.98
C ASP A 193 -10.73 -4.14 1.65
N VAL A 194 -11.30 -3.14 0.96
CA VAL A 194 -11.94 -3.34 -0.35
C VAL A 194 -10.91 -3.73 -1.40
N TYR A 195 -9.73 -3.10 -1.38
CA TYR A 195 -8.63 -3.48 -2.26
C TYR A 195 -8.21 -4.95 -2.05
N HIS A 196 -8.12 -5.38 -0.80
CA HIS A 196 -7.78 -6.77 -0.48
C HIS A 196 -8.82 -7.75 -1.03
N VAL A 197 -10.10 -7.48 -0.82
CA VAL A 197 -11.19 -8.35 -1.29
C VAL A 197 -11.18 -8.43 -2.81
N LEU A 198 -11.23 -7.29 -3.50
CA LEU A 198 -11.40 -7.28 -4.95
C LEU A 198 -10.12 -7.71 -5.70
N VAL A 199 -8.96 -7.16 -5.33
CA VAL A 199 -7.71 -7.39 -6.09
C VAL A 199 -7.00 -8.67 -5.62
N ARG A 200 -6.95 -8.95 -4.31
CA ARG A 200 -6.24 -10.11 -3.79
C ARG A 200 -7.12 -11.35 -3.69
N GLY A 201 -8.40 -11.17 -3.37
CA GLY A 201 -9.38 -12.27 -3.23
C GLY A 201 -10.07 -12.65 -4.52
N ASP A 202 -10.66 -11.68 -5.21
CA ASP A 202 -11.52 -11.91 -6.37
C ASP A 202 -10.78 -11.81 -7.73
N GLY A 203 -9.48 -11.49 -7.69
CA GLY A 203 -8.61 -11.51 -8.87
C GLY A 203 -8.77 -10.33 -9.83
N TRP A 204 -9.32 -9.21 -9.35
CA TRP A 204 -9.34 -7.98 -10.14
C TRP A 204 -7.92 -7.47 -10.37
N SER A 205 -7.68 -6.87 -11.53
CA SER A 205 -6.47 -6.08 -11.73
C SER A 205 -6.54 -4.78 -10.93
N HIS A 206 -5.38 -4.18 -10.69
CA HIS A 206 -5.30 -2.85 -10.06
C HIS A 206 -6.03 -1.78 -10.90
N GLU A 207 -6.00 -1.89 -12.22
CA GLU A 207 -6.68 -0.98 -13.14
C GLU A 207 -8.20 -1.14 -13.06
N GLU A 208 -8.75 -2.36 -13.07
CA GLU A 208 -10.18 -2.62 -12.88
C GLU A 208 -10.69 -2.04 -11.55
N TRP A 209 -9.93 -2.22 -10.48
CA TRP A 209 -10.27 -1.63 -9.19
C TRP A 209 -10.22 -0.10 -9.23
N THR A 210 -9.22 0.50 -9.89
CA THR A 210 -9.08 1.95 -10.02
C THR A 210 -10.29 2.53 -10.77
N ASP A 211 -10.67 1.95 -11.90
CA ASP A 211 -11.81 2.41 -12.70
C ASP A 211 -13.13 2.28 -11.94
N TRP A 212 -13.32 1.17 -11.23
CA TRP A 212 -14.46 0.97 -10.36
C TRP A 212 -14.51 2.01 -9.23
N ALA A 213 -13.41 2.25 -8.54
CA ALA A 213 -13.35 3.20 -7.44
C ALA A 213 -13.62 4.64 -7.91
N VAL A 214 -13.09 5.04 -9.07
CA VAL A 214 -13.37 6.35 -9.69
C VAL A 214 -14.85 6.49 -10.01
N SER A 215 -15.45 5.53 -10.72
CA SER A 215 -16.85 5.61 -11.13
C SER A 215 -17.79 5.58 -9.92
N THR A 216 -17.50 4.71 -8.94
CA THR A 216 -18.30 4.62 -7.71
C THR A 216 -18.22 5.89 -6.88
N ALA A 217 -17.04 6.48 -6.71
CA ALA A 217 -16.88 7.73 -6.00
C ALA A 217 -17.54 8.92 -6.74
N ALA A 218 -17.42 8.98 -8.07
CA ALA A 218 -18.10 10.01 -8.88
C ALA A 218 -19.61 9.95 -8.70
N GLU A 219 -20.19 8.76 -8.71
CA GLU A 219 -21.64 8.58 -8.53
C GLU A 219 -22.06 8.83 -7.08
N GLN A 220 -21.44 8.18 -6.12
CA GLN A 220 -21.89 8.15 -4.74
C GLN A 220 -21.57 9.45 -3.98
N ILE A 221 -20.49 10.12 -4.33
CA ILE A 221 -20.02 11.33 -3.64
C ILE A 221 -20.49 12.61 -4.37
N PHE A 222 -20.39 12.62 -5.70
CA PHE A 222 -20.68 13.82 -6.52
C PHE A 222 -21.98 13.75 -7.30
N GLY A 223 -22.72 12.62 -7.28
CA GLY A 223 -23.98 12.45 -8.00
C GLY A 223 -23.81 12.42 -9.52
N ARG A 224 -22.62 12.09 -10.02
CA ARG A 224 -22.30 12.07 -11.45
C ARG A 224 -22.36 10.65 -11.99
N TYR A 225 -23.57 10.23 -12.36
CA TYR A 225 -23.75 8.97 -13.06
C TYR A 225 -23.46 9.17 -14.55
N ARG A 226 -22.33 8.67 -15.02
CA ARG A 226 -22.17 8.30 -16.43
C ARG A 226 -22.53 6.83 -16.53
N GLY A 227 -23.60 6.51 -17.28
CA GLY A 227 -23.88 5.12 -17.68
C GLY A 227 -22.65 4.55 -18.38
N GLY A 228 -21.69 4.05 -17.59
CA GLY A 228 -20.53 3.33 -18.06
C GLY A 228 -20.94 1.90 -18.48
N PRO A 229 -20.15 1.20 -19.28
CA PRO A 229 -20.37 -0.20 -19.56
C PRO A 229 -20.47 -0.91 -18.20
N GLY A 230 -21.64 -1.53 -17.95
CA GLY A 230 -21.85 -2.28 -16.71
C GLY A 230 -20.66 -3.16 -16.44
N VAL A 231 -20.21 -3.18 -15.18
CA VAL A 231 -19.18 -4.13 -14.73
C VAL A 231 -19.51 -5.47 -15.35
N PRO A 232 -18.62 -6.08 -16.14
CA PRO A 232 -18.92 -7.39 -16.72
C PRO A 232 -19.13 -8.35 -15.56
N VAL A 233 -20.39 -8.71 -15.32
CA VAL A 233 -20.75 -9.79 -14.41
C VAL A 233 -20.14 -11.04 -15.07
N ARG A 234 -18.89 -11.35 -14.74
CA ARG A 234 -18.35 -12.67 -15.01
C ARG A 234 -19.26 -13.62 -14.24
N GLY A 235 -20.07 -14.36 -15.01
CA GLY A 235 -20.89 -15.44 -14.49
C GLY A 235 -20.00 -16.48 -13.82
N GLY A 236 -19.56 -16.17 -12.62
CA GLY A 236 -18.97 -17.11 -11.69
C GLY A 236 -20.10 -18.04 -11.28
N ARG A 237 -20.13 -19.24 -11.87
CA ARG A 237 -20.94 -20.32 -11.32
C ARG A 237 -20.50 -20.49 -9.88
N PHE A 238 -21.35 -20.07 -8.97
CA PHE A 238 -21.28 -20.48 -7.59
C PHE A 238 -21.50 -21.99 -7.60
N SER A 239 -20.42 -22.76 -7.65
CA SER A 239 -20.45 -24.19 -7.42
C SER A 239 -20.33 -24.36 -5.91
N PRO A 240 -21.40 -24.71 -5.20
CA PRO A 240 -21.26 -25.04 -3.80
C PRO A 240 -20.39 -26.28 -3.72
N ALA A 241 -19.17 -26.13 -3.22
CA ALA A 241 -18.30 -27.25 -2.93
C ALA A 241 -19.08 -28.21 -2.04
N SER A 242 -19.39 -29.38 -2.59
CA SER A 242 -20.00 -30.49 -1.90
C SER A 242 -19.14 -30.88 -0.70
N ARG A 243 -19.51 -30.40 0.48
CA ARG A 243 -19.08 -31.01 1.72
C ARG A 243 -19.73 -32.39 1.79
N ARG A 244 -19.11 -33.40 1.19
CA ARG A 244 -19.40 -34.78 1.51
C ARG A 244 -18.97 -35.01 2.94
N ARG A 245 -19.98 -35.29 3.77
CA ARG A 245 -19.82 -35.80 5.11
C ARG A 245 -19.28 -37.23 4.99
N ASP A 246 -18.03 -37.42 5.32
CA ASP A 246 -17.52 -38.72 5.76
C ASP A 246 -17.82 -38.82 7.28
N HIS A 247 -19.05 -39.18 7.56
CA HIS A 247 -19.46 -39.67 8.87
C HIS A 247 -20.43 -40.83 8.61
N ASP A 248 -19.84 -42.02 8.35
CA ASP A 248 -20.47 -43.30 8.61
C ASP A 248 -19.51 -44.44 8.26
N ALA A 249 -18.68 -44.83 9.18
CA ALA A 249 -18.10 -46.18 9.23
C ALA A 249 -17.37 -46.42 10.55
N THR A 250 -18.11 -46.46 11.66
CA THR A 250 -17.61 -47.18 12.87
C THR A 250 -18.77 -47.45 13.81
N GLN A 251 -19.72 -48.28 13.39
CA GLN A 251 -20.59 -49.03 14.30
C GLN A 251 -21.19 -50.27 13.61
N ALA A 252 -20.39 -51.28 13.45
CA ALA A 252 -20.89 -52.65 13.25
C ALA A 252 -19.77 -53.62 13.67
N GLY A 253 -19.85 -54.16 14.87
CA GLY A 253 -18.94 -55.24 15.26
C GLY A 253 -18.74 -55.45 16.74
N HIS A 254 -19.83 -55.61 17.53
CA HIS A 254 -19.77 -56.36 18.77
C HIS A 254 -21.14 -56.89 19.17
N ARG A 255 -21.54 -57.96 18.55
CA ARG A 255 -22.48 -58.94 19.17
C ARG A 255 -22.03 -60.36 18.83
N HIS A 256 -21.98 -61.16 19.89
CA HIS A 256 -21.83 -62.63 20.00
C HIS A 256 -20.43 -63.18 20.16
N LYS A 257 -20.08 -63.49 21.41
CA LYS A 257 -20.05 -64.85 21.95
C LYS A 257 -19.46 -64.87 23.38
N GLY A 258 -20.14 -65.56 24.25
CA GLY A 258 -19.64 -66.10 25.50
C GLY A 258 -20.31 -65.57 26.74
#